data_df7e917c236e2b793aba98880bb109bc
#
_entry.id   df7e917c236e2b793aba98880bb109bc
#
_cell.length_a   1.000
_cell.length_b   1.000
_cell.length_c   1.000
_cell.angle_alpha   90.00
_cell.angle_beta   90.00
_cell.angle_gamma   90.00
#
_symmetry.space_group_name_H-M   'P 1'
#
loop_
_entity.id
_entity.type
_entity.pdbx_description
1 polymer ?
#
loop_
_entity_poly.entity_id
_entity_poly.type
_entity_poly.pdbx_seq_one_letter_code
_entity_poly.pdbx_strand_id
1 'polypeptide(L)'
;MMLTRYLNTDLDIESKTDLGALTDDLSRRKWVVLHSGQHDDGVWRASFEHLWNSEAGPEQAIVGMLDVIEGLPDHLKSTWTAGQKRDFNIGIQAEQRPHA
;
A
#
# COMPACT_ATOMS: atom_id res chain seq x y z
N MET A 1 -23.18 12.71 17.03
CA MET A 1 -22.53 11.41 16.77
C MET A 1 -21.54 11.56 15.63
N MET A 2 -20.34 11.08 15.84
CA MET A 2 -19.30 11.07 14.81
C MET A 2 -19.41 9.77 14.02
N LEU A 3 -19.55 9.86 12.71
CA LEU A 3 -19.53 8.71 11.83
C LEU A 3 -18.12 8.56 11.27
N THR A 4 -17.54 7.39 11.44
CA THR A 4 -16.25 7.07 10.88
C THR A 4 -16.45 6.18 9.67
N ARG A 5 -15.85 6.58 8.57
CA ARG A 5 -15.95 5.85 7.31
C ARG A 5 -14.57 5.41 6.87
N TYR A 6 -14.44 4.13 6.58
CA TYR A 6 -13.25 3.59 5.96
C TYR A 6 -13.19 4.05 4.48
N LEU A 7 -12.07 4.61 4.06
CA LEU A 7 -11.87 5.07 2.69
C LEU A 7 -11.02 4.10 1.89
N ASN A 8 -9.83 3.77 2.38
CA ASN A 8 -8.87 2.97 1.64
C ASN A 8 -7.76 2.45 2.55
N THR A 9 -6.95 1.57 2.00
CA THR A 9 -5.70 1.14 2.63
C THR A 9 -4.57 1.31 1.62
N ASP A 10 -3.55 2.06 2.02
CA ASP A 10 -2.35 2.27 1.22
C ASP A 10 -1.21 1.45 1.81
N LEU A 11 -0.36 0.93 0.94
CA LEU A 11 0.88 0.26 1.34
C LEU A 11 2.05 1.14 0.98
N ASP A 12 2.85 1.52 1.98
CA ASP A 12 4.07 2.30 1.79
C ASP A 12 5.29 1.41 2.05
N ILE A 13 6.23 1.44 1.11
CA ILE A 13 7.46 0.64 1.19
C ILE A 13 8.65 1.58 1.08
N GLU A 14 9.65 1.38 1.94
CA GLU A 14 10.96 2.00 1.83
C GLU A 14 12.02 0.90 1.76
N SER A 15 12.98 1.06 0.85
CA SER A 15 14.04 0.08 0.65
C SER A 15 15.30 0.72 0.10
N LYS A 16 16.45 0.14 0.43
CA LYS A 16 17.72 0.47 -0.23
C LYS A 16 17.83 -0.23 -1.59
N THR A 17 17.01 -1.23 -1.82
CA THR A 17 16.95 -1.98 -3.06
C THR A 17 15.96 -1.33 -4.02
N ASP A 18 16.27 -1.37 -5.32
CA ASP A 18 15.38 -0.87 -6.37
C ASP A 18 14.01 -1.57 -6.30
N LEU A 19 12.97 -0.78 -6.16
CA LEU A 19 11.59 -1.26 -6.09
C LEU A 19 10.89 -1.32 -7.46
N GLY A 20 11.59 -0.98 -8.54
CA GLY A 20 10.98 -0.84 -9.87
C GLY A 20 10.29 -2.10 -10.37
N ALA A 21 10.95 -3.25 -10.27
CA ALA A 21 10.38 -4.51 -10.75
C ALA A 21 9.13 -4.92 -9.93
N LEU A 22 9.18 -4.72 -8.62
CA LEU A 22 8.02 -4.99 -7.75
C LEU A 22 6.88 -4.04 -8.09
N THR A 23 7.18 -2.76 -8.27
CA THR A 23 6.19 -1.74 -8.63
C THR A 23 5.52 -2.09 -9.96
N ASP A 24 6.29 -2.47 -10.96
CA ASP A 24 5.76 -2.84 -12.28
C ASP A 24 4.83 -4.05 -12.19
N ASP A 25 5.21 -5.05 -11.42
CA ASP A 25 4.40 -6.26 -11.26
C ASP A 25 3.07 -5.94 -10.56
N LEU A 26 3.11 -5.18 -9.48
CA LEU A 26 1.90 -4.79 -8.76
C LEU A 26 1.00 -3.92 -9.62
N SER A 27 1.57 -3.03 -10.43
CA SER A 27 0.81 -2.22 -11.38
C SER A 27 0.08 -3.10 -12.40
N ARG A 28 0.73 -4.14 -12.91
CA ARG A 28 0.09 -5.10 -13.82
C ARG A 28 -1.05 -5.87 -13.15
N ARG A 29 -1.01 -6.02 -11.84
CA ARG A 29 -2.07 -6.65 -11.04
C ARG A 29 -3.17 -5.66 -10.65
N LYS A 30 -3.17 -4.47 -11.26
CA LYS A 30 -4.17 -3.41 -11.07
C LYS A 30 -4.09 -2.71 -9.72
N TRP A 31 -2.94 -2.77 -9.06
CA TRP A 31 -2.69 -1.89 -7.93
C TRP A 31 -2.40 -0.49 -8.47
N VAL A 32 -2.93 0.51 -7.80
CA VAL A 32 -2.66 1.90 -8.16
C VAL A 32 -1.34 2.33 -7.55
N VAL A 33 -0.41 2.78 -8.38
CA VAL A 33 0.87 3.32 -7.92
C VAL A 33 0.66 4.79 -7.62
N LEU A 34 0.70 5.15 -6.34
CA LEU A 34 0.54 6.54 -5.91
C LEU A 34 1.87 7.29 -6.00
N HIS A 35 2.97 6.60 -5.73
CA HIS A 35 4.31 7.15 -5.78
C HIS A 35 5.30 6.02 -6.01
N SER A 36 6.36 6.29 -6.75
CA SER A 36 7.46 5.35 -6.94
C SER A 36 8.71 6.08 -7.40
N GLY A 37 9.83 5.77 -6.78
CA GLY A 37 11.12 6.31 -7.21
C GLY A 37 12.18 6.26 -6.12
N GLN A 38 13.40 6.60 -6.52
CA GLN A 38 14.53 6.76 -5.61
C GLN A 38 14.63 8.23 -5.22
N HIS A 39 14.73 8.47 -3.93
CA HIS A 39 14.87 9.81 -3.38
C HIS A 39 16.36 10.21 -3.28
N ASP A 40 16.61 11.48 -2.99
CA ASP A 40 17.98 12.04 -2.91
C ASP A 40 18.85 11.36 -1.85
N ASP A 41 18.22 10.78 -0.81
CA ASP A 41 18.91 10.02 0.23
C ASP A 41 19.30 8.60 -0.22
N GLY A 42 19.04 8.23 -1.47
CA GLY A 42 19.32 6.91 -2.01
C GLY A 42 18.28 5.85 -1.66
N VAL A 43 17.28 6.19 -0.89
CA VAL A 43 16.22 5.26 -0.49
C VAL A 43 15.12 5.22 -1.55
N TRP A 44 14.73 4.02 -1.93
CA TRP A 44 13.59 3.80 -2.81
C TRP A 44 12.31 3.83 -1.99
N ARG A 45 11.31 4.54 -2.48
CA ARG A 45 9.99 4.62 -1.86
C ARG A 45 8.92 4.34 -2.90
N ALA A 46 7.93 3.57 -2.49
CA ALA A 46 6.79 3.29 -3.33
C ALA A 46 5.54 3.24 -2.46
N SER A 47 4.46 3.78 -2.98
CA SER A 47 3.16 3.77 -2.32
C SER A 47 2.11 3.23 -3.27
N PHE A 48 1.27 2.34 -2.77
CA PHE A 48 0.26 1.64 -3.55
C PHE A 48 -1.08 1.70 -2.88
N GLU A 49 -2.12 1.77 -3.70
CA GLU A 49 -3.49 1.58 -3.27
C GLU A 49 -4.09 0.43 -4.07
N HIS A 50 -4.77 -0.47 -3.39
CA HIS A 50 -5.53 -1.51 -4.08
C HIS A 50 -7.00 -1.14 -4.10
N LEU A 51 -7.59 -1.16 -5.29
CA LEU A 51 -8.98 -0.79 -5.49
C LEU A 51 -9.95 -1.93 -5.13
N TRP A 52 -9.54 -2.82 -4.26
CA TRP A 52 -10.43 -3.83 -3.76
C TRP A 52 -11.52 -3.21 -2.91
N ASN A 53 -12.61 -3.86 -2.96
CA ASN A 53 -13.86 -3.53 -2.32
C ASN A 53 -13.66 -2.82 -0.97
N SER A 54 -13.81 -1.51 -0.99
CA SER A 54 -13.72 -0.68 0.23
C SER A 54 -14.79 -1.07 1.27
N GLU A 55 -15.83 -1.78 0.86
CA GLU A 55 -16.88 -2.26 1.77
C GLU A 55 -16.38 -3.37 2.69
N ALA A 56 -15.33 -4.08 2.28
CA ALA A 56 -14.78 -5.17 3.08
C ALA A 56 -14.02 -4.70 4.34
N GLY A 57 -13.62 -3.42 4.38
CA GLY A 57 -12.92 -2.85 5.51
C GLY A 57 -11.39 -3.03 5.45
N PRO A 58 -10.65 -2.37 6.38
CA PRO A 58 -9.19 -2.31 6.31
C PRO A 58 -8.51 -3.65 6.56
N GLU A 59 -9.03 -4.46 7.47
CA GLU A 59 -8.44 -5.75 7.78
C GLU A 59 -8.42 -6.66 6.56
N GLN A 60 -9.53 -6.73 5.85
CA GLN A 60 -9.63 -7.57 4.66
C GLN A 60 -8.81 -7.04 3.50
N ALA A 61 -8.70 -5.72 3.38
CA ALA A 61 -7.82 -5.11 2.39
C ALA A 61 -6.35 -5.50 2.63
N ILE A 62 -5.90 -5.45 3.87
CA ILE A 62 -4.54 -5.83 4.24
C ILE A 62 -4.30 -7.32 3.96
N VAL A 63 -5.22 -8.18 4.37
CA VAL A 63 -5.12 -9.63 4.10
C VAL A 63 -5.05 -9.89 2.60
N GLY A 64 -5.90 -9.24 1.82
CA GLY A 64 -5.90 -9.37 0.37
C GLY A 64 -4.58 -8.93 -0.28
N MET A 65 -4.02 -7.81 0.18
CA MET A 65 -2.72 -7.34 -0.30
C MET A 65 -1.61 -8.34 0.06
N LEU A 66 -1.59 -8.85 1.28
CA LEU A 66 -0.61 -9.83 1.71
C LEU A 66 -0.73 -11.14 0.94
N ASP A 67 -1.93 -11.57 0.60
CA ASP A 67 -2.14 -12.77 -0.22
C ASP A 67 -1.49 -12.61 -1.60
N VAL A 68 -1.62 -11.43 -2.21
CA VAL A 68 -0.95 -11.14 -3.49
C VAL A 68 0.56 -11.19 -3.33
N ILE A 69 1.10 -10.58 -2.29
CA ILE A 69 2.54 -10.58 -2.00
C ILE A 69 3.06 -12.01 -1.82
N GLU A 70 2.34 -12.84 -1.08
CA GLU A 70 2.68 -14.25 -0.86
C GLU A 70 2.75 -15.04 -2.15
N GLY A 71 1.93 -14.69 -3.14
CA GLY A 71 1.89 -15.36 -4.44
C GLY A 71 2.89 -14.83 -5.46
N LEU A 72 3.73 -13.85 -5.10
CA LEU A 72 4.71 -13.29 -6.03
C LEU A 72 5.84 -14.29 -6.34
N PRO A 73 6.49 -14.17 -7.51
CA PRO A 73 7.72 -14.92 -7.78
C PRO A 73 8.79 -14.62 -6.74
N ASP A 74 9.68 -15.58 -6.50
CA ASP A 74 10.69 -15.51 -5.44
C ASP A 74 11.54 -14.24 -5.50
N HIS A 75 11.95 -13.81 -6.70
CA HIS A 75 12.78 -12.62 -6.84
C HIS A 75 12.05 -11.33 -6.41
N LEU A 76 10.74 -11.27 -6.59
CA LEU A 76 9.93 -10.14 -6.13
C LEU A 76 9.62 -10.25 -4.63
N LYS A 77 9.42 -11.46 -4.12
CA LYS A 77 9.28 -11.66 -2.68
C LYS A 77 10.56 -11.28 -1.94
N SER A 78 11.72 -11.55 -2.53
CA SER A 78 12.99 -11.11 -1.96
C SER A 78 13.08 -9.60 -1.87
N THR A 79 12.61 -8.87 -2.90
CA THR A 79 12.55 -7.40 -2.88
C THR A 79 11.63 -6.92 -1.77
N TRP A 80 10.48 -7.54 -1.61
CA TRP A 80 9.54 -7.24 -0.54
C TRP A 80 10.16 -7.46 0.84
N THR A 81 10.81 -8.60 1.01
CA THR A 81 11.43 -8.98 2.28
C THR A 81 12.62 -8.07 2.64
N ALA A 82 13.35 -7.61 1.62
CA ALA A 82 14.49 -6.69 1.82
C ALA A 82 14.05 -5.26 2.18
N GLY A 83 12.78 -4.96 2.10
CA GLY A 83 12.25 -3.64 2.46
C GLY A 83 12.56 -3.29 3.91
N GLN A 84 13.03 -2.05 4.12
CA GLN A 84 13.34 -1.54 5.46
C GLN A 84 12.08 -1.14 6.22
N LYS A 85 11.07 -0.69 5.49
CA LYS A 85 9.80 -0.25 6.04
C LYS A 85 8.67 -0.69 5.13
N ARG A 86 7.64 -1.26 5.72
CA ARG A 86 6.43 -1.71 5.02
C ARG A 86 5.24 -1.39 5.92
N ASP A 87 4.57 -0.29 5.59
CA ASP A 87 3.46 0.20 6.41
C ASP A 87 2.17 0.14 5.63
N PHE A 88 1.14 -0.35 6.28
CA PHE A 88 -0.22 -0.21 5.80
C PHE A 88 -0.85 1.00 6.47
N ASN A 89 -1.26 1.97 5.67
CA ASN A 89 -1.90 3.19 6.14
C ASN A 89 -3.39 3.12 5.83
N ILE A 90 -4.19 3.16 6.87
CA ILE A 90 -5.63 3.07 6.75
C ILE A 90 -6.20 4.48 6.65
N GLY A 91 -6.81 4.79 5.50
CA GLY A 91 -7.51 6.05 5.31
C GLY A 91 -8.90 5.96 5.89
N ILE A 92 -9.20 6.86 6.80
CA ILE A 92 -10.54 6.98 7.37
C ILE A 92 -11.02 8.42 7.26
N GLN A 93 -12.31 8.56 7.11
CA GLN A 93 -12.97 9.85 7.17
C GLN A 93 -13.86 9.87 8.41
N ALA A 94 -13.57 10.80 9.31
CA ALA A 94 -14.45 11.08 10.43
C ALA A 94 -15.36 12.23 10.05
N GLU A 95 -16.65 11.99 10.06
CA GLU A 95 -17.62 13.04 9.81
C GLU A 95 -17.79 13.83 11.09
N GLN A 96 -17.29 15.06 11.08
CA GLN A 96 -17.50 15.99 12.17
C GLN A 96 -18.57 16.99 11.76
N ARG A 97 -19.57 17.13 12.59
CA ARG A 97 -20.50 18.21 12.39
C ARG A 97 -19.84 19.52 12.76
N PRO A 98 -19.92 20.53 11.89
CA PRO A 98 -19.44 21.85 12.27
C PRO A 98 -20.16 22.29 13.52
N HIS A 99 -19.42 22.84 14.44
CA HIS A 99 -20.01 23.45 15.63
C HIS A 99 -20.80 24.67 15.21
N ALA A 100 -22.03 24.63 15.55
CA ALA A 100 -22.88 25.79 15.34
C ALA A 100 -22.51 26.89 16.34
#